data_c0e4ea057e01b65a5c5abd4eb313fcde
#
_entry.id   c0e4ea057e01b65a5c5abd4eb313fcde
#
_cell.length_a   1.000
_cell.length_b   1.000
_cell.length_c   1.000
_cell.angle_alpha   90.00
_cell.angle_beta   90.00
_cell.angle_gamma   90.00
#
_symmetry.space_group_name_H-M   'P 1'
#
loop_
_entity.id
_entity.type
_entity.pdbx_description
1 polymer ?
#
loop_
_entity_poly.entity_id
_entity_poly.type
_entity_poly.pdbx_seq_one_letter_code
_entity_poly.pdbx_strand_id
1 'polypeptide(L)'
;MRISPLFLLFPFLAFAQNTPPTFDGVVNPEEWSSAEKHTIEYEISPGNNTPSPVATEAYITYGVSDLYVGFIAYADMSTLRSSIRNRDEGYQDDFVMIGIDTYGDGRYMVSLGANAEGNQLDLKFLPNGNDDTSYNVSYESKASKHQDAYHVELKIPFSVLQFKNKPTVKWNILLYRSTYTADSRSQNINFPIDLNNPCLACQTPVSITLN
;
A
#
# COMPACT_ATOMS: atom_id res chain seq x y z
N MET A 1 -60.80 26.30 -10.26
CA MET A 1 -59.33 26.58 -10.44
C MET A 1 -58.59 25.40 -9.87
N ARG A 2 -58.09 24.49 -10.71
CA ARG A 2 -57.36 23.27 -10.28
C ARG A 2 -55.87 23.61 -10.32
N ILE A 3 -55.20 23.60 -9.16
CA ILE A 3 -53.77 23.76 -9.06
C ILE A 3 -53.14 22.38 -9.16
N SER A 4 -52.42 22.11 -10.28
CA SER A 4 -51.60 20.89 -10.43
C SER A 4 -50.29 21.04 -9.64
N PRO A 5 -49.92 20.06 -8.84
CA PRO A 5 -48.62 20.09 -8.17
C PRO A 5 -47.51 19.83 -9.18
N LEU A 6 -46.59 20.78 -9.29
CA LEU A 6 -45.34 20.62 -10.04
C LEU A 6 -44.37 19.74 -9.22
N PHE A 7 -44.20 18.50 -9.62
CA PHE A 7 -43.15 17.62 -9.03
C PHE A 7 -41.80 18.03 -9.59
N LEU A 8 -41.01 18.70 -8.77
CA LEU A 8 -39.58 18.93 -9.03
C LEU A 8 -38.83 17.62 -8.84
N LEU A 9 -38.47 16.96 -9.93
CA LEU A 9 -37.50 15.87 -9.94
C LEU A 9 -36.10 16.49 -9.69
N PHE A 10 -35.57 16.33 -8.48
CA PHE A 10 -34.17 16.55 -8.22
C PHE A 10 -33.38 15.38 -8.84
N PRO A 11 -32.41 15.65 -9.71
CA PRO A 11 -31.53 14.59 -10.18
C PRO A 11 -30.69 14.12 -8.97
N PHE A 12 -30.87 12.87 -8.54
CA PHE A 12 -29.95 12.20 -7.65
C PHE A 12 -28.64 12.01 -8.45
N LEU A 13 -27.65 12.83 -8.19
CA LEU A 13 -26.27 12.56 -8.60
C LEU A 13 -25.82 11.32 -7.79
N ALA A 14 -25.96 10.16 -8.38
CA ALA A 14 -25.30 8.96 -7.89
C ALA A 14 -23.79 9.16 -8.11
N PHE A 15 -23.07 9.48 -7.06
CA PHE A 15 -21.62 9.31 -7.07
C PHE A 15 -21.36 7.84 -7.35
N ALA A 16 -20.60 7.56 -8.40
CA ALA A 16 -20.16 6.20 -8.68
C ALA A 16 -19.25 5.78 -7.52
N GLN A 17 -19.79 5.04 -6.58
CA GLN A 17 -19.00 4.39 -5.55
C GLN A 17 -18.16 3.32 -6.23
N ASN A 18 -16.83 3.41 -6.11
CA ASN A 18 -15.96 2.35 -6.54
C ASN A 18 -16.36 1.07 -5.82
N THR A 19 -16.71 0.04 -6.58
CA THR A 19 -16.95 -1.29 -5.99
C THR A 19 -15.60 -1.79 -5.48
N PRO A 20 -15.46 -2.11 -4.19
CA PRO A 20 -14.23 -2.68 -3.68
C PRO A 20 -13.89 -3.98 -4.42
N PRO A 21 -12.61 -4.27 -4.67
CA PRO A 21 -12.19 -5.55 -5.24
C PRO A 21 -12.56 -6.71 -4.31
N THR A 22 -12.62 -7.91 -4.85
CA THR A 22 -12.76 -9.13 -4.04
C THR A 22 -11.51 -9.26 -3.18
N PHE A 23 -11.68 -9.43 -1.88
CA PHE A 23 -10.57 -9.60 -0.95
C PHE A 23 -10.33 -11.09 -0.72
N ASP A 24 -9.54 -11.72 -1.61
CA ASP A 24 -9.28 -13.17 -1.59
C ASP A 24 -7.79 -13.56 -1.60
N GLY A 25 -6.90 -12.59 -1.79
CA GLY A 25 -5.46 -12.76 -1.88
C GLY A 25 -4.95 -12.82 -3.32
N VAL A 26 -5.83 -12.60 -4.31
CA VAL A 26 -5.49 -12.59 -5.73
C VAL A 26 -5.73 -11.21 -6.33
N VAL A 27 -4.69 -10.50 -6.67
CA VAL A 27 -4.80 -9.21 -7.36
C VAL A 27 -5.09 -9.48 -8.83
N ASN A 28 -6.36 -9.40 -9.21
CA ASN A 28 -6.81 -9.51 -10.59
C ASN A 28 -6.92 -8.10 -11.19
N PRO A 29 -6.12 -7.72 -12.21
CA PRO A 29 -6.16 -6.38 -12.80
C PRO A 29 -7.54 -5.93 -13.29
N GLU A 30 -8.43 -6.86 -13.67
CA GLU A 30 -9.78 -6.53 -14.09
C GLU A 30 -10.65 -6.04 -12.92
N GLU A 31 -10.56 -6.69 -11.76
CA GLU A 31 -11.25 -6.27 -10.52
C GLU A 31 -10.68 -4.98 -9.96
N TRP A 32 -9.38 -4.74 -10.17
CA TRP A 32 -8.66 -3.54 -9.75
C TRP A 32 -8.61 -2.44 -10.82
N SER A 33 -9.43 -2.54 -11.89
CA SER A 33 -9.42 -1.59 -13.02
C SER A 33 -9.74 -0.14 -12.64
N SER A 34 -10.44 0.10 -11.54
CA SER A 34 -10.73 1.44 -11.00
C SER A 34 -9.67 1.93 -10.00
N ALA A 35 -8.68 1.11 -9.66
CA ALA A 35 -7.62 1.46 -8.73
C ALA A 35 -6.56 2.33 -9.39
N GLU A 36 -5.92 3.19 -8.59
CA GLU A 36 -4.72 3.89 -9.01
C GLU A 36 -3.55 2.90 -9.02
N LYS A 37 -2.93 2.74 -10.21
CA LYS A 37 -1.81 1.81 -10.41
C LYS A 37 -0.48 2.54 -10.23
N HIS A 38 0.41 1.93 -9.46
CA HIS A 38 1.79 2.35 -9.23
C HIS A 38 2.77 1.22 -9.51
N THR A 39 4.05 1.55 -9.68
CA THR A 39 5.15 0.61 -9.80
C THR A 39 6.23 0.93 -8.77
N ILE A 40 6.96 -0.10 -8.34
CA ILE A 40 8.16 0.04 -7.49
C ILE A 40 9.36 -0.05 -8.41
N GLU A 41 10.03 1.08 -8.65
CA GLU A 41 11.03 1.21 -9.72
C GLU A 41 12.47 1.41 -9.23
N TYR A 42 12.65 1.78 -7.96
CA TYR A 42 13.96 2.20 -7.46
C TYR A 42 14.49 1.26 -6.39
N GLU A 43 15.66 0.68 -6.62
CA GLU A 43 16.41 -0.02 -5.60
C GLU A 43 17.22 0.98 -4.78
N ILE A 44 16.99 1.00 -3.47
CA ILE A 44 17.66 1.90 -2.52
C ILE A 44 18.76 1.18 -1.74
N SER A 45 18.75 -0.14 -1.69
CA SER A 45 19.79 -0.95 -1.06
C SER A 45 19.82 -2.35 -1.69
N PRO A 46 20.98 -2.85 -2.12
CA PRO A 46 22.33 -2.23 -2.10
C PRO A 46 22.50 -1.13 -3.15
N GLY A 47 21.50 -0.87 -3.99
CA GLY A 47 21.51 0.21 -4.98
C GLY A 47 21.49 1.60 -4.37
N ASN A 48 21.59 2.60 -5.24
CA ASN A 48 21.46 4.02 -4.90
C ASN A 48 20.49 4.65 -5.89
N ASN A 49 19.20 4.42 -5.68
CA ASN A 49 18.13 4.77 -6.63
C ASN A 49 18.37 4.19 -8.03
N THR A 50 18.97 3.02 -8.09
CA THR A 50 19.15 2.27 -9.33
C THR A 50 17.82 1.62 -9.74
N PRO A 51 17.63 1.19 -11.00
CA PRO A 51 16.45 0.43 -11.37
C PRO A 51 16.26 -0.80 -10.49
N SER A 52 15.03 -1.04 -10.02
CA SER A 52 14.68 -2.22 -9.24
C SER A 52 15.01 -3.50 -10.03
N PRO A 53 15.68 -4.50 -9.43
CA PRO A 53 15.99 -5.75 -10.11
C PRO A 53 14.76 -6.64 -10.32
N VAL A 54 13.64 -6.30 -9.69
CA VAL A 54 12.39 -7.07 -9.75
C VAL A 54 11.20 -6.15 -10.02
N ALA A 55 10.28 -6.59 -10.87
CA ALA A 55 9.07 -5.85 -11.13
C ALA A 55 8.09 -5.97 -9.97
N THR A 56 7.41 -4.89 -9.63
CA THR A 56 6.33 -4.88 -8.65
C THR A 56 5.28 -3.87 -9.06
N GLU A 57 4.04 -4.32 -9.15
CA GLU A 57 2.88 -3.48 -9.37
C GLU A 57 2.11 -3.34 -8.07
N ALA A 58 1.58 -2.16 -7.82
CA ALA A 58 0.70 -1.89 -6.70
C ALA A 58 -0.56 -1.18 -7.19
N TYR A 59 -1.68 -1.54 -6.62
CA TYR A 59 -3.00 -1.02 -6.92
C TYR A 59 -3.61 -0.47 -5.65
N ILE A 60 -4.11 0.77 -5.69
CA ILE A 60 -4.69 1.44 -4.53
C ILE A 60 -6.09 1.90 -4.89
N THR A 61 -7.06 1.49 -4.11
CA THR A 61 -8.44 1.95 -4.20
C THR A 61 -9.06 2.04 -2.80
N TYR A 62 -10.25 2.60 -2.70
CA TYR A 62 -10.93 2.75 -1.42
C TYR A 62 -12.43 2.58 -1.55
N GLY A 63 -13.03 2.09 -0.48
CA GLY A 63 -14.47 2.03 -0.29
C GLY A 63 -14.96 3.08 0.70
N VAL A 64 -16.11 2.84 1.30
CA VAL A 64 -16.70 3.75 2.30
C VAL A 64 -15.91 3.78 3.61
N SER A 65 -15.37 2.65 4.02
CA SER A 65 -14.75 2.44 5.35
C SER A 65 -13.31 1.98 5.31
N ASP A 66 -12.82 1.54 4.16
CA ASP A 66 -11.55 0.86 4.03
C ASP A 66 -10.74 1.35 2.83
N LEU A 67 -9.42 1.39 3.00
CA LEU A 67 -8.44 1.47 1.94
C LEU A 67 -8.08 0.03 1.53
N TYR A 68 -8.03 -0.23 0.23
CA TYR A 68 -7.60 -1.50 -0.35
C TYR A 68 -6.29 -1.29 -1.10
N VAL A 69 -5.32 -2.14 -0.83
CA VAL A 69 -4.02 -2.12 -1.51
C VAL A 69 -3.70 -3.52 -2.00
N GLY A 70 -3.49 -3.67 -3.31
CA GLY A 70 -3.09 -4.92 -3.94
C GLY A 70 -1.69 -4.83 -4.48
N PHE A 71 -0.87 -5.86 -4.28
CA PHE A 71 0.47 -5.98 -4.83
C PHE A 71 0.59 -7.21 -5.71
N ILE A 72 1.18 -7.05 -6.90
CA ILE A 72 1.71 -8.14 -7.72
C ILE A 72 3.23 -8.03 -7.67
N ALA A 73 3.87 -8.92 -6.94
CA ALA A 73 5.31 -8.92 -6.70
C ALA A 73 5.97 -10.04 -7.51
N TYR A 74 6.45 -9.73 -8.73
CA TYR A 74 7.12 -10.69 -9.58
C TYR A 74 8.43 -11.18 -8.97
N ALA A 75 8.69 -12.47 -9.03
CA ALA A 75 9.85 -13.10 -8.41
C ALA A 75 10.19 -14.44 -9.07
N ASP A 76 11.44 -14.83 -8.98
CA ASP A 76 11.80 -16.24 -9.13
C ASP A 76 11.32 -17.01 -7.91
N MET A 77 10.23 -17.74 -8.06
CA MET A 77 9.58 -18.45 -6.98
C MET A 77 10.44 -19.56 -6.38
N SER A 78 11.52 -19.98 -7.07
CA SER A 78 12.47 -20.96 -6.53
C SER A 78 13.41 -20.36 -5.47
N THR A 79 13.58 -19.04 -5.46
CA THR A 79 14.41 -18.29 -4.51
C THR A 79 13.61 -17.51 -3.48
N LEU A 80 12.28 -17.48 -3.62
CA LEU A 80 11.39 -16.75 -2.72
C LEU A 80 11.60 -17.17 -1.26
N ARG A 81 11.91 -16.22 -0.40
CA ARG A 81 11.95 -16.45 1.05
C ARG A 81 10.59 -16.11 1.64
N SER A 82 9.92 -17.14 2.13
CA SER A 82 8.60 -16.98 2.70
C SER A 82 8.35 -18.09 3.72
N SER A 83 7.92 -17.73 4.91
CA SER A 83 7.62 -18.64 6.00
C SER A 83 6.35 -18.16 6.72
N ILE A 84 5.56 -19.12 7.21
CA ILE A 84 4.47 -18.82 8.14
C ILE A 84 5.08 -18.36 9.46
N ARG A 85 4.72 -17.15 9.90
CA ARG A 85 5.25 -16.52 11.10
C ARG A 85 4.13 -15.85 11.89
N ASN A 86 4.42 -15.46 13.11
CA ASN A 86 3.57 -14.54 13.83
C ASN A 86 3.67 -13.13 13.20
N ARG A 87 2.72 -12.27 13.58
CA ARG A 87 2.75 -10.84 13.20
C ARG A 87 4.11 -10.24 13.58
N ASP A 88 4.64 -9.38 12.72
CA ASP A 88 5.91 -8.64 12.87
C ASP A 88 7.19 -9.49 12.94
N GLU A 89 7.10 -10.81 12.70
CA GLU A 89 8.28 -11.69 12.62
C GLU A 89 8.74 -11.93 11.16
N GLY A 90 8.00 -11.42 10.17
CA GLY A 90 8.24 -11.70 8.74
C GLY A 90 9.24 -10.75 8.05
N TYR A 91 9.93 -9.86 8.78
CA TYR A 91 10.90 -8.92 8.18
C TYR A 91 12.15 -9.58 7.57
N GLN A 92 12.36 -10.86 7.82
CA GLN A 92 13.42 -11.67 7.21
C GLN A 92 12.97 -12.39 5.93
N ASP A 93 11.71 -12.30 5.58
CA ASP A 93 11.12 -12.87 4.37
C ASP A 93 11.08 -11.83 3.23
N ASP A 94 10.62 -12.26 2.05
CA ASP A 94 10.16 -11.35 0.99
C ASP A 94 8.81 -10.77 1.40
N PHE A 95 8.69 -9.44 1.35
CA PHE A 95 7.45 -8.76 1.74
C PHE A 95 7.23 -7.47 0.97
N VAL A 96 6.00 -7.00 0.98
CA VAL A 96 5.57 -5.71 0.45
C VAL A 96 4.86 -4.90 1.52
N MET A 97 4.97 -3.58 1.46
CA MET A 97 4.33 -2.66 2.40
C MET A 97 3.88 -1.37 1.70
N ILE A 98 2.86 -0.75 2.25
CA ILE A 98 2.50 0.64 1.98
C ILE A 98 2.78 1.49 3.21
N GLY A 99 3.58 2.53 3.07
CA GLY A 99 3.72 3.60 4.04
C GLY A 99 2.75 4.72 3.72
N ILE A 100 2.04 5.25 4.72
CA ILE A 100 1.01 6.26 4.56
C ILE A 100 1.27 7.42 5.54
N ASP A 101 1.54 8.61 5.00
CA ASP A 101 1.49 9.87 5.73
C ASP A 101 0.16 10.55 5.44
N THR A 102 -0.78 10.36 6.35
CA THR A 102 -2.16 10.85 6.21
C THR A 102 -2.32 12.36 6.41
N TYR A 103 -1.31 13.01 6.99
CA TYR A 103 -1.29 14.47 7.17
C TYR A 103 -0.52 15.19 6.07
N GLY A 104 0.34 14.48 5.34
CA GLY A 104 1.20 15.02 4.29
C GLY A 104 2.24 16.01 4.82
N ASP A 105 2.66 15.86 6.09
CA ASP A 105 3.55 16.80 6.76
C ASP A 105 4.95 16.22 7.05
N GLY A 106 5.21 14.98 6.64
CA GLY A 106 6.50 14.31 6.76
C GLY A 106 6.93 14.01 8.20
N ARG A 107 6.02 14.10 9.17
CA ARG A 107 6.38 13.86 10.58
C ARG A 107 6.46 12.39 10.94
N TYR A 108 5.63 11.58 10.33
CA TYR A 108 5.69 10.13 10.45
C TYR A 108 4.88 9.48 9.34
N MET A 109 5.14 8.21 9.12
CA MET A 109 4.43 7.40 8.15
C MET A 109 4.09 6.06 8.78
N VAL A 110 2.82 5.69 8.77
CA VAL A 110 2.36 4.36 9.19
C VAL A 110 2.61 3.40 8.04
N SER A 111 3.30 2.31 8.29
CA SER A 111 3.62 1.31 7.28
C SER A 111 2.97 -0.01 7.59
N LEU A 112 2.20 -0.54 6.64
CA LEU A 112 1.40 -1.76 6.76
C LEU A 112 1.71 -2.67 5.57
N GLY A 113 1.90 -3.95 5.83
CA GLY A 113 2.27 -4.88 4.77
C GLY A 113 2.09 -6.34 5.14
N ALA A 114 2.55 -7.22 4.25
CA ALA A 114 2.61 -8.64 4.54
C ALA A 114 3.71 -9.32 3.73
N ASN A 115 4.18 -10.47 4.23
CA ASN A 115 5.03 -11.37 3.47
C ASN A 115 4.20 -12.20 2.48
N ALA A 116 4.85 -13.06 1.69
CA ALA A 116 4.18 -13.88 0.69
C ALA A 116 3.31 -15.03 1.26
N GLU A 117 3.26 -15.20 2.59
CA GLU A 117 2.31 -16.07 3.30
C GLU A 117 1.10 -15.29 3.86
N GLY A 118 1.07 -13.95 3.71
CA GLY A 118 0.04 -13.10 4.27
C GLY A 118 0.25 -12.73 5.74
N ASN A 119 1.42 -13.02 6.33
CA ASN A 119 1.73 -12.61 7.70
C ASN A 119 1.93 -11.11 7.76
N GLN A 120 1.19 -10.44 8.62
CA GLN A 120 1.16 -8.99 8.77
C GLN A 120 2.47 -8.44 9.33
N LEU A 121 2.84 -7.28 8.81
CA LEU A 121 3.99 -6.49 9.22
C LEU A 121 3.53 -5.03 9.35
N ASP A 122 3.72 -4.44 10.52
CA ASP A 122 3.44 -3.02 10.70
C ASP A 122 4.53 -2.31 11.54
N LEU A 123 4.75 -1.08 11.18
CA LEU A 123 5.70 -0.21 11.88
C LEU A 123 5.34 1.26 11.60
N LYS A 124 6.01 2.16 12.30
CA LYS A 124 5.90 3.59 12.08
C LYS A 124 7.28 4.18 11.82
N PHE A 125 7.46 4.75 10.63
CA PHE A 125 8.64 5.55 10.31
C PHE A 125 8.59 6.90 11.02
N LEU A 126 9.66 7.24 11.72
CA LEU A 126 9.77 8.47 12.50
C LEU A 126 10.74 9.46 11.84
N PRO A 127 10.63 10.78 12.13
CA PRO A 127 11.48 11.80 11.52
C PRO A 127 12.97 11.66 11.82
N ASN A 128 13.32 10.99 12.91
CA ASN A 128 14.72 10.74 13.30
C ASN A 128 15.36 9.56 12.56
N GLY A 129 14.64 8.95 11.60
CA GLY A 129 15.09 7.78 10.85
C GLY A 129 15.03 6.45 11.61
N ASN A 130 14.45 6.45 12.81
CA ASN A 130 14.19 5.20 13.55
C ASN A 130 12.80 4.66 13.18
N ASP A 131 12.68 3.35 13.20
CA ASP A 131 11.42 2.66 13.00
C ASP A 131 10.85 2.25 14.35
N ASP A 132 9.59 2.60 14.61
CA ASP A 132 8.86 2.10 15.77
C ASP A 132 8.15 0.80 15.39
N THR A 133 8.79 -0.32 15.67
CA THR A 133 8.28 -1.67 15.41
C THR A 133 7.31 -2.15 16.48
N SER A 134 7.07 -1.37 17.53
CA SER A 134 6.03 -1.65 18.54
C SER A 134 4.66 -1.12 18.13
N TYR A 135 4.60 -0.33 17.06
CA TYR A 135 3.35 0.17 16.50
C TYR A 135 2.50 -1.00 15.97
N ASN A 136 1.25 -1.06 16.40
CA ASN A 136 0.35 -2.14 16.05
C ASN A 136 -1.05 -1.61 15.76
N VAL A 137 -1.61 -1.96 14.60
CA VAL A 137 -3.00 -1.63 14.24
C VAL A 137 -3.72 -2.84 13.63
N SER A 138 -5.03 -2.83 13.71
CA SER A 138 -5.85 -3.91 13.17
C SER A 138 -6.15 -3.65 11.70
N TYR A 139 -5.70 -4.52 10.81
CA TYR A 139 -6.06 -4.58 9.38
C TYR A 139 -6.11 -6.03 8.93
N GLU A 140 -6.60 -6.27 7.72
CA GLU A 140 -6.64 -7.61 7.14
C GLU A 140 -5.59 -7.73 6.02
N SER A 141 -4.96 -8.90 5.90
CA SER A 141 -4.05 -9.25 4.80
C SER A 141 -4.37 -10.61 4.26
N LYS A 142 -4.25 -10.79 2.96
CA LYS A 142 -4.29 -12.09 2.28
C LYS A 142 -3.19 -12.14 1.24
N ALA A 143 -2.66 -13.34 1.01
CA ALA A 143 -1.64 -13.55 -0.01
C ALA A 143 -1.88 -14.84 -0.77
N SER A 144 -1.37 -14.89 -2.00
CA SER A 144 -1.32 -16.10 -2.82
C SER A 144 -0.04 -16.16 -3.63
N LYS A 145 0.42 -17.39 -3.92
CA LYS A 145 1.61 -17.65 -4.72
C LYS A 145 1.20 -18.13 -6.10
N HIS A 146 1.81 -17.56 -7.14
CA HIS A 146 1.63 -17.90 -8.54
C HIS A 146 2.94 -18.42 -9.14
N GLN A 147 2.94 -18.71 -10.44
CA GLN A 147 4.12 -19.29 -11.09
C GLN A 147 5.35 -18.34 -11.08
N ASP A 148 5.13 -17.04 -11.23
CA ASP A 148 6.14 -16.00 -11.45
C ASP A 148 5.99 -14.78 -10.53
N ALA A 149 5.06 -14.84 -9.57
CA ALA A 149 4.77 -13.77 -8.63
C ALA A 149 4.14 -14.29 -7.34
N TYR A 150 4.16 -13.49 -6.31
CA TYR A 150 3.20 -13.59 -5.22
C TYR A 150 2.33 -12.33 -5.19
N HIS A 151 1.08 -12.52 -4.81
CA HIS A 151 0.13 -11.42 -4.62
C HIS A 151 -0.10 -11.19 -3.14
N VAL A 152 -0.32 -9.94 -2.77
CA VAL A 152 -0.72 -9.54 -1.42
C VAL A 152 -1.84 -8.53 -1.54
N GLU A 153 -2.90 -8.75 -0.78
CA GLU A 153 -3.96 -7.77 -0.59
C GLU A 153 -4.01 -7.32 0.87
N LEU A 154 -4.15 -6.02 1.05
CA LEU A 154 -4.36 -5.39 2.35
C LEU A 154 -5.71 -4.69 2.34
N LYS A 155 -6.50 -4.90 3.41
CA LYS A 155 -7.72 -4.15 3.68
C LYS A 155 -7.53 -3.41 4.99
N ILE A 156 -7.46 -2.09 4.91
CA ILE A 156 -7.05 -1.19 5.99
C ILE A 156 -8.24 -0.31 6.36
N PRO A 157 -8.88 -0.54 7.50
CA PRO A 157 -9.99 0.30 7.95
C PRO A 157 -9.54 1.74 8.16
N PHE A 158 -10.31 2.72 7.69
CA PHE A 158 -10.01 4.13 7.94
C PHE A 158 -9.99 4.48 9.43
N SER A 159 -10.71 3.71 10.26
CA SER A 159 -10.74 3.90 11.71
C SER A 159 -9.40 3.68 12.42
N VAL A 160 -8.45 2.95 11.80
CA VAL A 160 -7.11 2.74 12.37
C VAL A 160 -6.10 3.80 11.91
N LEU A 161 -6.47 4.60 10.91
CA LEU A 161 -5.67 5.68 10.37
C LEU A 161 -6.13 7.02 10.97
N GLN A 162 -5.18 7.79 11.46
CA GLN A 162 -5.47 9.15 11.95
C GLN A 162 -5.33 10.15 10.80
N PHE A 163 -6.38 10.84 10.43
CA PHE A 163 -6.36 11.86 9.38
C PHE A 163 -7.38 12.97 9.62
N LYS A 164 -7.24 14.09 8.88
CA LYS A 164 -8.19 15.20 8.94
C LYS A 164 -9.51 14.81 8.28
N ASN A 165 -10.61 14.92 9.00
CA ASN A 165 -11.95 14.69 8.44
C ASN A 165 -12.31 15.84 7.49
N LYS A 166 -12.10 15.64 6.20
CA LYS A 166 -12.42 16.57 5.10
C LYS A 166 -13.05 15.79 3.95
N PRO A 167 -13.88 16.43 3.12
CA PRO A 167 -14.47 15.78 1.94
C PRO A 167 -13.44 15.20 0.97
N THR A 168 -12.29 15.85 0.87
CA THR A 168 -11.15 15.40 0.06
C THR A 168 -9.90 15.45 0.93
N VAL A 169 -9.16 14.36 0.95
CA VAL A 169 -7.85 14.26 1.63
C VAL A 169 -6.77 13.84 0.65
N LYS A 170 -5.59 14.41 0.83
CA LYS A 170 -4.39 14.05 0.08
C LYS A 170 -3.41 13.42 1.03
N TRP A 171 -3.00 12.18 0.76
CA TRP A 171 -2.05 11.42 1.54
C TRP A 171 -0.78 11.19 0.75
N ASN A 172 0.35 11.25 1.42
CA ASN A 172 1.61 10.81 0.84
C ASN A 172 1.77 9.31 1.05
N ILE A 173 2.24 8.60 0.02
CA ILE A 173 2.45 7.16 0.07
C ILE A 173 3.88 6.79 -0.32
N LEU A 174 4.38 5.77 0.35
CA LEU A 174 5.59 5.05 0.01
C LEU A 174 5.22 3.59 -0.20
N LEU A 175 5.52 3.04 -1.37
CA LEU A 175 5.40 1.61 -1.63
C LEU A 175 6.78 1.00 -1.48
N TYR A 176 6.87 -0.06 -0.70
CA TYR A 176 8.12 -0.70 -0.34
C TYR A 176 8.08 -2.19 -0.61
N ARG A 177 9.15 -2.72 -1.14
CA ARG A 177 9.37 -4.15 -1.28
C ARG A 177 10.76 -4.52 -0.77
N SER A 178 10.81 -5.53 0.10
CA SER A 178 12.02 -6.25 0.40
C SER A 178 11.99 -7.59 -0.32
N THR A 179 13.05 -7.91 -1.05
CA THR A 179 13.19 -9.20 -1.72
C THR A 179 14.61 -9.73 -1.56
N TYR A 180 14.76 -11.04 -1.60
CA TYR A 180 16.07 -11.67 -1.62
C TYR A 180 16.40 -12.08 -3.06
N THR A 181 17.59 -11.69 -3.50
CA THR A 181 18.22 -12.23 -4.70
C THR A 181 19.21 -13.30 -4.31
N ALA A 182 19.85 -13.98 -5.28
CA ALA A 182 20.86 -14.98 -4.99
C ALA A 182 22.01 -14.45 -4.12
N ASP A 183 22.34 -13.17 -4.26
CA ASP A 183 23.55 -12.57 -3.67
C ASP A 183 23.26 -11.66 -2.47
N SER A 184 22.07 -11.06 -2.37
CA SER A 184 21.78 -10.05 -1.36
C SER A 184 20.29 -9.83 -1.13
N ARG A 185 19.97 -9.08 -0.08
CA ARG A 185 18.64 -8.50 0.12
C ARG A 185 18.55 -7.18 -0.63
N SER A 186 17.54 -7.06 -1.49
CA SER A 186 17.21 -5.84 -2.21
C SER A 186 16.02 -5.14 -1.56
N GLN A 187 16.14 -3.83 -1.37
CA GLN A 187 15.09 -2.96 -0.85
C GLN A 187 14.70 -1.96 -1.93
N ASN A 188 13.42 -1.90 -2.24
CA ASN A 188 12.91 -1.20 -3.40
C ASN A 188 11.72 -0.33 -3.02
N ILE A 189 11.63 0.85 -3.66
CA ILE A 189 10.55 1.83 -3.43
C ILE A 189 10.05 2.44 -4.75
N ASN A 190 8.93 3.16 -4.67
CA ASN A 190 8.23 3.72 -5.83
C ASN A 190 8.70 5.13 -6.26
N PHE A 191 9.65 5.75 -5.56
CA PHE A 191 10.22 7.05 -5.92
C PHE A 191 11.68 7.15 -5.45
N PRO A 192 12.54 7.97 -6.09
CA PRO A 192 13.92 8.12 -5.65
C PRO A 192 13.98 8.92 -4.34
N ILE A 193 14.90 8.54 -3.45
CA ILE A 193 15.11 9.19 -2.14
C ILE A 193 16.49 9.81 -2.01
N ASP A 194 16.63 10.76 -1.12
CA ASP A 194 17.95 11.19 -0.62
C ASP A 194 18.44 10.18 0.43
N LEU A 195 19.38 9.33 0.05
CA LEU A 195 19.94 8.31 0.93
C LEU A 195 20.78 8.89 2.10
N ASN A 196 21.13 10.18 2.05
CA ASN A 196 21.77 10.86 3.19
C ASN A 196 20.75 11.33 4.24
N ASN A 197 19.46 11.31 3.89
CA ASN A 197 18.37 11.63 4.79
C ASN A 197 17.69 10.32 5.27
N PRO A 198 17.92 9.87 6.50
CA PRO A 198 17.37 8.61 7.00
C PRO A 198 15.85 8.64 7.21
N CYS A 199 15.25 9.83 7.19
CA CYS A 199 13.82 10.00 7.41
C CYS A 199 13.02 9.68 6.14
N LEU A 200 12.50 8.46 6.00
CA LEU A 200 11.65 8.08 4.87
C LEU A 200 10.35 8.89 4.81
N ALA A 201 9.76 9.23 5.95
CA ALA A 201 8.56 10.06 6.01
C ALA A 201 8.81 11.51 5.53
N CYS A 202 10.06 12.01 5.62
CA CYS A 202 10.44 13.36 5.23
C CYS A 202 10.85 13.49 3.74
N GLN A 203 10.89 12.42 3.01
CA GLN A 203 11.16 12.42 1.56
C GLN A 203 9.99 13.10 0.81
N THR A 204 10.11 13.21 -0.49
CA THR A 204 9.02 13.75 -1.34
C THR A 204 8.25 12.60 -1.99
N PRO A 205 7.33 11.97 -1.27
CA PRO A 205 6.63 10.80 -1.76
C PRO A 205 5.57 11.15 -2.80
N VAL A 206 5.14 10.14 -3.53
CA VAL A 206 3.95 10.21 -4.38
C VAL A 206 2.72 10.45 -3.49
N SER A 207 1.73 11.16 -4.02
CA SER A 207 0.49 11.46 -3.28
C SER A 207 -0.70 10.80 -3.97
N ILE A 208 -1.62 10.29 -3.16
CA ILE A 208 -2.95 9.85 -3.60
C ILE A 208 -4.01 10.80 -3.07
N THR A 209 -5.15 10.86 -3.78
CA THR A 209 -6.29 11.69 -3.39
C THR A 209 -7.50 10.80 -3.14
N LEU A 210 -8.12 10.94 -1.98
CA LEU A 210 -9.36 10.27 -1.61
C LEU A 210 -10.50 11.31 -1.53
N ASN A 211 -11.64 11.01 -2.16
CA ASN A 211 -12.81 11.88 -2.27
C ASN A 211 -14.02 11.33 -1.52
#